data_37444918b55a285c173441ce36d0ed5e
#
_entry.id   37444918b55a285c173441ce36d0ed5e
#
_cell.length_a   1.000
_cell.length_b   1.000
_cell.length_c   1.000
_cell.angle_alpha   90.00
_cell.angle_beta   90.00
_cell.angle_gamma   90.00
#
_symmetry.space_group_name_H-M   'P 1'
#
loop_
_entity.id
_entity.type
_entity.pdbx_description
1 polymer ?
#
loop_
_entity_poly.entity_id
_entity_poly.type
_entity_poly.pdbx_seq_one_letter_code
_entity_poly.pdbx_strand_id
1 'polypeptide(L)'
;MSWRRASTALLVLWAAAFWLSEGLLQAVADLSLLAALALVVTRRASLPPMARLPVLLAVALGAWEAISPLLARVFGFPGLPSSGRWLHCNDTAAPAAAALLGTQVARWAAVEVTFAAGGFATLALSVLQHQLRWNFPVPKFLRLPVDRVHETFGGEDRFAAGGFFFHRLRLAHASIAALGPAAGAMFWPLDRRRRWVGGLLALACVACIVLSYARAALLTAGLLLLLAALRTARGWARWAALSAILVAVAAALASPGWRVRLGEAGENFFGGERALARHAGWDLVHQHPWLGVGFGNYQQAALARQSVTGITEQLSHDAHLIPLTVWAETGVVGLGLYLALHLSLALSLLRRSRDGHWMAAGALISWGGFQILGMAHFLPFHPSVALAFAFVWGVGLVHPAVSAYSVMTRRVFENDLAAQPSAAR
;
A
#
# COMPACT_ATOMS: atom_id res chain seq x y z
N MET A 1 30.98 3.58 -0.41
CA MET A 1 29.90 2.56 -0.56
C MET A 1 29.38 2.63 -1.99
N SER A 2 29.27 1.52 -2.72
CA SER A 2 28.75 1.56 -4.10
C SER A 2 27.25 1.85 -4.09
N TRP A 3 26.71 2.56 -5.09
CA TRP A 3 25.28 2.84 -5.25
C TRP A 3 24.43 1.58 -5.21
N ARG A 4 24.93 0.47 -5.75
CA ARG A 4 24.24 -0.83 -5.71
C ARG A 4 24.02 -1.33 -4.28
N ARG A 5 25.01 -1.18 -3.40
CA ARG A 5 24.89 -1.57 -1.98
C ARG A 5 23.94 -0.62 -1.25
N ALA A 6 24.06 0.69 -1.50
CA ALA A 6 23.16 1.68 -0.89
C ALA A 6 21.70 1.45 -1.26
N SER A 7 21.40 1.27 -2.54
CA SER A 7 20.04 1.01 -3.04
C SER A 7 19.47 -0.32 -2.50
N THR A 8 20.30 -1.37 -2.44
CA THR A 8 19.89 -2.64 -1.82
C THR A 8 19.55 -2.45 -0.34
N ALA A 9 20.40 -1.74 0.42
CA ALA A 9 20.18 -1.50 1.84
C ALA A 9 18.91 -0.68 2.08
N LEU A 10 18.66 0.38 1.28
CA LEU A 10 17.44 1.19 1.40
C LEU A 10 16.18 0.40 1.09
N LEU A 11 16.16 -0.44 0.04
CA LEU A 11 14.99 -1.27 -0.25
C LEU A 11 14.79 -2.40 0.77
N VAL A 12 15.85 -2.95 1.36
CA VAL A 12 15.76 -3.90 2.48
C VAL A 12 15.18 -3.20 3.71
N LEU A 13 15.65 -1.99 4.03
CA LEU A 13 15.09 -1.18 5.13
C LEU A 13 13.63 -0.81 4.86
N TRP A 14 13.27 -0.49 3.62
CA TRP A 14 11.88 -0.23 3.26
C TRP A 14 11.00 -1.47 3.42
N ALA A 15 11.48 -2.64 2.96
CA ALA A 15 10.78 -3.92 3.14
C ALA A 15 10.59 -4.28 4.63
N ALA A 16 11.55 -3.95 5.49
CA ALA A 16 11.40 -4.10 6.94
C ALA A 16 10.43 -3.06 7.53
N ALA A 17 10.62 -1.78 7.19
CA ALA A 17 9.80 -0.67 7.67
C ALA A 17 8.33 -0.78 7.24
N PHE A 18 8.06 -1.40 6.09
CA PHE A 18 6.72 -1.71 5.60
C PHE A 18 5.83 -2.32 6.67
N TRP A 19 6.39 -3.18 7.54
CA TRP A 19 5.65 -3.90 8.56
C TRP A 19 5.75 -3.31 9.96
N LEU A 20 6.73 -2.42 10.22
CA LEU A 20 7.08 -2.06 11.59
C LEU A 20 6.37 -0.81 12.10
N SER A 21 6.48 0.31 11.44
CA SER A 21 5.86 1.56 11.94
C SER A 21 5.75 2.63 10.87
N GLU A 22 4.78 3.53 11.04
CA GLU A 22 4.55 4.66 10.15
C GLU A 22 5.76 5.61 10.11
N GLY A 23 6.29 5.99 11.26
CA GLY A 23 7.42 6.93 11.32
C GLY A 23 8.70 6.37 10.69
N LEU A 24 8.99 5.07 10.90
CA LEU A 24 10.15 4.43 10.27
C LEU A 24 9.94 4.32 8.76
N LEU A 25 8.74 3.94 8.33
CA LEU A 25 8.41 3.81 6.92
C LEU A 25 8.52 5.16 6.20
N GLN A 26 8.05 6.25 6.82
CA GLN A 26 8.18 7.61 6.30
C GLN A 26 9.65 8.02 6.18
N ALA A 27 10.44 7.86 7.24
CA ALA A 27 11.85 8.21 7.22
C ALA A 27 12.64 7.45 6.13
N VAL A 28 12.36 6.16 5.95
CA VAL A 28 13.01 5.36 4.91
C VAL A 28 12.55 5.79 3.51
N ALA A 29 11.27 6.13 3.33
CA ALA A 29 10.76 6.65 2.06
C ALA A 29 11.40 7.99 1.70
N ASP A 30 11.53 8.91 2.65
CA ASP A 30 12.16 10.22 2.45
C ASP A 30 13.65 10.07 2.07
N LEU A 31 14.39 9.24 2.80
CA LEU A 31 15.78 8.90 2.45
C LEU A 31 15.88 8.25 1.06
N SER A 32 14.90 7.44 0.71
CA SER A 32 14.85 6.80 -0.60
C SER A 32 14.58 7.80 -1.73
N LEU A 33 13.74 8.81 -1.49
CA LEU A 33 13.52 9.91 -2.43
C LEU A 33 14.79 10.73 -2.65
N LEU A 34 15.51 11.08 -1.60
CA LEU A 34 16.78 11.79 -1.70
C LEU A 34 17.83 10.96 -2.46
N ALA A 35 17.93 9.66 -2.17
CA ALA A 35 18.85 8.78 -2.88
C ALA A 35 18.45 8.60 -4.36
N ALA A 36 17.15 8.50 -4.66
CA ALA A 36 16.64 8.43 -6.03
C ALA A 36 16.95 9.72 -6.81
N LEU A 37 16.77 10.89 -6.19
CA LEU A 37 17.16 12.17 -6.78
C LEU A 37 18.66 12.20 -7.10
N ALA A 38 19.51 11.77 -6.16
CA ALA A 38 20.95 11.68 -6.38
C ALA A 38 21.31 10.73 -7.53
N LEU A 39 20.61 9.61 -7.69
CA LEU A 39 20.78 8.69 -8.84
C LEU A 39 20.43 9.37 -10.17
N VAL A 40 19.37 10.16 -10.20
CA VAL A 40 18.95 10.92 -11.40
C VAL A 40 19.97 11.99 -11.74
N VAL A 41 20.35 12.83 -10.78
CA VAL A 41 21.34 13.92 -10.96
C VAL A 41 22.69 13.37 -11.42
N THR A 42 23.13 12.25 -10.86
CA THR A 42 24.40 11.61 -11.26
C THR A 42 24.27 10.74 -12.53
N ARG A 43 23.10 10.73 -13.18
CA ARG A 43 22.79 9.94 -14.37
C ARG A 43 23.06 8.45 -14.23
N ARG A 44 22.92 7.91 -13.02
CA ARG A 44 23.20 6.49 -12.72
C ARG A 44 21.95 5.60 -12.74
N ALA A 45 20.77 6.20 -12.76
CA ALA A 45 19.51 5.46 -12.87
C ALA A 45 19.09 5.40 -14.35
N SER A 46 18.77 4.19 -14.81
CA SER A 46 18.15 3.97 -16.12
C SER A 46 16.85 3.18 -15.92
N LEU A 47 15.72 3.87 -16.04
CA LEU A 47 14.41 3.22 -15.95
C LEU A 47 14.10 2.41 -17.22
N PRO A 48 13.56 1.21 -17.09
CA PRO A 48 12.96 0.51 -18.21
C PRO A 48 11.92 1.41 -18.92
N PRO A 49 11.80 1.36 -20.26
CA PRO A 49 10.86 2.23 -20.99
C PRO A 49 9.44 2.21 -20.41
N MET A 50 8.95 1.05 -19.99
CA MET A 50 7.62 0.88 -19.40
C MET A 50 7.45 1.57 -18.03
N ALA A 51 8.53 1.79 -17.28
CA ALA A 51 8.47 2.45 -15.98
C ALA A 51 8.55 3.98 -16.06
N ARG A 52 8.99 4.54 -17.19
CA ARG A 52 9.26 5.98 -17.33
C ARG A 52 8.00 6.82 -17.12
N LEU A 53 6.92 6.48 -17.82
CA LEU A 53 5.68 7.27 -17.74
C LEU A 53 5.04 7.22 -16.34
N PRO A 54 4.82 6.05 -15.69
CA PRO A 54 4.32 6.03 -14.31
C PRO A 54 5.20 6.83 -13.34
N VAL A 55 6.53 6.73 -13.45
CA VAL A 55 7.47 7.47 -12.59
C VAL A 55 7.34 8.98 -12.81
N LEU A 56 7.28 9.44 -14.05
CA LEU A 56 7.10 10.87 -14.37
C LEU A 56 5.78 11.39 -13.83
N LEU A 57 4.69 10.64 -13.99
CA LEU A 57 3.37 11.03 -13.51
C LEU A 57 3.29 11.05 -11.99
N ALA A 58 3.96 10.12 -11.29
CA ALA A 58 4.04 10.13 -9.83
C ALA A 58 4.77 11.40 -9.33
N VAL A 59 5.87 11.77 -9.95
CA VAL A 59 6.60 13.01 -9.64
C VAL A 59 5.76 14.25 -9.98
N ALA A 60 5.09 14.25 -11.14
CA ALA A 60 4.25 15.38 -11.55
C ALA A 60 3.05 15.59 -10.62
N LEU A 61 2.39 14.50 -10.19
CA LEU A 61 1.29 14.57 -9.24
C LEU A 61 1.77 15.06 -7.87
N GLY A 62 2.87 14.51 -7.34
CA GLY A 62 3.45 14.99 -6.07
C GLY A 62 3.87 16.47 -6.13
N ALA A 63 4.44 16.93 -7.25
CA ALA A 63 4.74 18.34 -7.46
C ALA A 63 3.47 19.20 -7.52
N TRP A 64 2.41 18.71 -8.16
CA TRP A 64 1.11 19.40 -8.20
C TRP A 64 0.49 19.47 -6.80
N GLU A 65 0.52 18.39 -6.02
CA GLU A 65 0.06 18.36 -4.63
C GLU A 65 0.83 19.37 -3.76
N ALA A 66 2.14 19.51 -3.99
CA ALA A 66 2.97 20.49 -3.26
C ALA A 66 2.63 21.96 -3.62
N ILE A 67 2.27 22.23 -4.87
CA ILE A 67 2.01 23.59 -5.36
C ILE A 67 0.55 24.00 -5.19
N SER A 68 -0.40 23.06 -5.24
CA SER A 68 -1.83 23.36 -5.25
C SER A 68 -2.33 24.17 -4.04
N PRO A 69 -1.83 23.99 -2.80
CA PRO A 69 -2.24 24.83 -1.68
C PRO A 69 -1.80 26.29 -1.84
N LEU A 70 -0.65 26.51 -2.47
CA LEU A 70 -0.15 27.86 -2.74
C LEU A 70 -1.00 28.57 -3.79
N LEU A 71 -1.41 27.84 -4.84
CA LEU A 71 -2.33 28.37 -5.85
C LEU A 71 -3.72 28.64 -5.26
N ALA A 72 -4.23 27.73 -4.44
CA ALA A 72 -5.52 27.90 -3.77
C ALA A 72 -5.56 29.17 -2.90
N ARG A 73 -4.41 29.57 -2.32
CA ARG A 73 -4.29 30.81 -1.55
C ARG A 73 -4.57 32.07 -2.37
N VAL A 74 -4.17 32.08 -3.64
CA VAL A 74 -4.43 33.20 -4.56
C VAL A 74 -5.94 33.41 -4.77
N PHE A 75 -6.74 32.34 -4.62
CA PHE A 75 -8.19 32.37 -4.74
C PHE A 75 -8.94 32.49 -3.40
N GLY A 76 -8.24 32.94 -2.34
CA GLY A 76 -8.87 33.23 -1.06
C GLY A 76 -8.96 32.07 -0.06
N PHE A 77 -8.32 30.92 -0.36
CA PHE A 77 -8.20 29.83 0.61
C PHE A 77 -7.11 30.09 1.66
N PRO A 78 -7.22 29.51 2.86
CA PRO A 78 -6.35 29.83 3.98
C PRO A 78 -4.86 29.45 3.82
N GLY A 79 -4.45 28.92 2.68
CA GLY A 79 -3.05 28.62 2.40
C GLY A 79 -2.61 27.24 2.82
N LEU A 80 -1.42 27.11 3.44
CA LEU A 80 -0.89 25.81 3.85
C LEU A 80 -1.78 25.19 4.93
N PRO A 81 -2.15 23.89 4.77
CA PRO A 81 -3.04 23.23 5.69
C PRO A 81 -2.44 23.14 7.10
N SER A 82 -3.26 23.43 8.10
CA SER A 82 -2.91 23.30 9.53
C SER A 82 -2.67 21.85 9.96
N SER A 83 -3.17 20.89 9.16
CA SER A 83 -3.12 19.44 9.47
C SER A 83 -1.74 18.79 9.28
N GLY A 84 -0.75 19.51 8.78
CA GLY A 84 0.56 18.92 8.41
C GLY A 84 0.52 17.96 7.21
N ARG A 85 -0.68 17.65 6.67
CA ARG A 85 -0.86 16.69 5.58
C ARG A 85 -0.14 17.13 4.29
N TRP A 86 0.03 18.42 4.09
CA TRP A 86 0.82 18.94 2.97
C TRP A 86 2.25 18.38 2.93
N LEU A 87 2.83 18.08 4.10
CA LEU A 87 4.18 17.49 4.20
C LEU A 87 4.24 16.07 3.60
N HIS A 88 3.08 15.44 3.33
CA HIS A 88 2.99 14.11 2.74
C HIS A 88 2.77 14.10 1.21
N CYS A 89 2.89 15.26 0.54
CA CYS A 89 2.86 15.32 -0.93
C CYS A 89 3.98 14.49 -1.58
N ASN A 90 5.08 14.22 -0.87
CA ASN A 90 6.18 13.37 -1.29
C ASN A 90 5.79 11.87 -1.34
N ASP A 91 4.78 11.43 -0.61
CA ASP A 91 4.34 10.02 -0.59
C ASP A 91 3.84 9.58 -1.97
N THR A 92 3.24 10.50 -2.72
CA THR A 92 2.80 10.27 -4.10
C THR A 92 3.98 10.01 -5.06
N ALA A 93 5.17 10.57 -4.77
CA ALA A 93 6.39 10.32 -5.53
C ALA A 93 7.14 9.05 -5.07
N ALA A 94 6.74 8.43 -3.97
CA ALA A 94 7.42 7.26 -3.41
C ALA A 94 7.52 6.05 -4.36
N PRO A 95 6.52 5.72 -5.23
CA PRO A 95 6.68 4.67 -6.22
C PRO A 95 7.84 4.93 -7.19
N ALA A 96 8.09 6.20 -7.52
CA ALA A 96 9.22 6.59 -8.36
C ALA A 96 10.55 6.33 -7.66
N ALA A 97 10.66 6.64 -6.37
CA ALA A 97 11.86 6.36 -5.59
C ALA A 97 12.15 4.85 -5.51
N ALA A 98 11.14 4.04 -5.19
CA ALA A 98 11.28 2.59 -5.14
C ALA A 98 11.68 2.00 -6.49
N ALA A 99 11.13 2.51 -7.61
CA ALA A 99 11.50 2.08 -8.95
C ALA A 99 12.94 2.48 -9.30
N LEU A 100 13.35 3.74 -9.05
CA LEU A 100 14.70 4.22 -9.34
C LEU A 100 15.77 3.45 -8.54
N LEU A 101 15.57 3.27 -7.24
CA LEU A 101 16.45 2.46 -6.42
C LEU A 101 16.49 1.00 -6.90
N GLY A 102 15.34 0.45 -7.26
CA GLY A 102 15.22 -0.92 -7.75
C GLY A 102 16.08 -1.21 -8.99
N THR A 103 16.34 -0.20 -9.86
CA THR A 103 17.25 -0.36 -11.00
C THR A 103 18.70 -0.66 -10.59
N GLN A 104 19.08 -0.37 -9.36
CA GLN A 104 20.44 -0.53 -8.83
C GLN A 104 20.59 -1.70 -7.84
N VAL A 105 19.51 -2.43 -7.53
CA VAL A 105 19.54 -3.51 -6.54
C VAL A 105 20.43 -4.65 -7.00
N ALA A 106 21.39 -5.01 -6.16
CA ALA A 106 22.31 -6.13 -6.40
C ALA A 106 21.77 -7.46 -5.87
N ARG A 107 20.98 -7.43 -4.79
CA ARG A 107 20.51 -8.64 -4.07
C ARG A 107 19.01 -8.58 -3.79
N TRP A 108 18.19 -8.86 -4.79
CA TRP A 108 16.73 -8.89 -4.66
C TRP A 108 16.25 -9.92 -3.63
N ALA A 109 16.94 -11.05 -3.49
CA ALA A 109 16.59 -12.05 -2.48
C ALA A 109 16.59 -11.50 -1.05
N ALA A 110 17.46 -10.54 -0.73
CA ALA A 110 17.47 -9.90 0.58
C ALA A 110 16.19 -9.07 0.81
N VAL A 111 15.73 -8.35 -0.21
CA VAL A 111 14.47 -7.58 -0.15
C VAL A 111 13.28 -8.53 0.02
N GLU A 112 13.21 -9.59 -0.79
CA GLU A 112 12.13 -10.59 -0.75
C GLU A 112 12.06 -11.30 0.62
N VAL A 113 13.21 -11.74 1.15
CA VAL A 113 13.29 -12.44 2.44
C VAL A 113 12.89 -11.51 3.59
N THR A 114 13.39 -10.27 3.59
CA THR A 114 13.04 -9.28 4.63
C THR A 114 11.56 -8.97 4.60
N PHE A 115 10.98 -8.78 3.42
CA PHE A 115 9.55 -8.52 3.24
C PHE A 115 8.70 -9.69 3.78
N ALA A 116 9.05 -10.93 3.43
CA ALA A 116 8.32 -12.11 3.90
C ALA A 116 8.47 -12.31 5.42
N ALA A 117 9.69 -12.15 5.96
CA ALA A 117 9.94 -12.27 7.40
C ALA A 117 9.14 -11.25 8.22
N GLY A 118 9.07 -10.01 7.75
CA GLY A 118 8.24 -8.97 8.36
C GLY A 118 6.75 -9.33 8.37
N GLY A 119 6.23 -9.91 7.28
CA GLY A 119 4.85 -10.39 7.20
C GLY A 119 4.54 -11.49 8.21
N PHE A 120 5.42 -12.47 8.36
CA PHE A 120 5.25 -13.54 9.36
C PHE A 120 5.37 -13.00 10.79
N ALA A 121 6.32 -12.09 11.06
CA ALA A 121 6.42 -11.45 12.37
C ALA A 121 5.15 -10.64 12.72
N THR A 122 4.60 -9.93 11.73
CA THR A 122 3.34 -9.19 11.91
C THR A 122 2.16 -10.11 12.18
N LEU A 123 2.08 -11.26 11.49
CA LEU A 123 1.06 -12.28 11.80
C LEU A 123 1.23 -12.80 13.22
N ALA A 124 2.44 -13.20 13.62
CA ALA A 124 2.70 -13.72 14.96
C ALA A 124 2.27 -12.70 16.03
N LEU A 125 2.65 -11.43 15.87
CA LEU A 125 2.22 -10.36 16.78
C LEU A 125 0.70 -10.18 16.77
N SER A 126 0.05 -10.20 15.59
CA SER A 126 -1.40 -10.03 15.47
C SER A 126 -2.17 -11.16 16.18
N VAL A 127 -1.68 -12.40 16.07
CA VAL A 127 -2.24 -13.57 16.80
C VAL A 127 -2.08 -13.39 18.31
N LEU A 128 -0.88 -13.00 18.77
CA LEU A 128 -0.63 -12.75 20.20
C LEU A 128 -1.53 -11.63 20.72
N GLN A 129 -1.64 -10.52 20.02
CA GLN A 129 -2.53 -9.42 20.38
C GLN A 129 -3.98 -9.90 20.51
N HIS A 130 -4.47 -10.64 19.52
CA HIS A 130 -5.85 -11.12 19.50
C HIS A 130 -6.13 -12.12 20.62
N GLN A 131 -5.23 -13.09 20.88
CA GLN A 131 -5.42 -14.14 21.87
C GLN A 131 -5.25 -13.62 23.31
N LEU A 132 -4.22 -12.81 23.53
CA LEU A 132 -3.89 -12.32 24.86
C LEU A 132 -4.62 -11.01 25.21
N ARG A 133 -5.38 -10.44 24.28
CA ARG A 133 -5.99 -9.10 24.39
C ARG A 133 -4.96 -8.05 24.82
N TRP A 134 -3.75 -8.17 24.26
CA TRP A 134 -2.59 -7.44 24.72
C TRP A 134 -2.29 -6.23 23.83
N ASN A 135 -2.41 -5.04 24.44
CA ASN A 135 -1.85 -3.83 23.85
C ASN A 135 -0.36 -3.80 24.14
N PHE A 136 0.45 -3.96 23.12
CA PHE A 136 1.90 -3.82 23.24
C PHE A 136 2.22 -2.45 23.82
N PRO A 137 2.98 -2.35 24.95
CA PRO A 137 3.36 -1.07 25.51
C PRO A 137 4.31 -0.37 24.54
N VAL A 138 3.76 0.53 23.73
CA VAL A 138 4.57 1.37 22.87
C VAL A 138 5.23 2.43 23.73
N PRO A 139 6.54 2.63 23.63
CA PRO A 139 7.22 3.70 24.34
C PRO A 139 6.51 5.05 24.08
N LYS A 140 6.24 5.81 25.13
CA LYS A 140 5.50 7.10 25.05
C LYS A 140 6.09 8.07 24.03
N PHE A 141 7.39 7.97 23.73
CA PHE A 141 8.06 8.81 22.71
C PHE A 141 7.62 8.52 21.27
N LEU A 142 7.06 7.35 20.98
CA LEU A 142 6.52 7.03 19.66
C LEU A 142 5.10 7.57 19.47
N ARG A 143 4.48 8.13 20.51
CA ARG A 143 3.14 8.79 20.51
C ARG A 143 2.08 8.08 19.68
N LEU A 144 2.14 6.75 19.64
CA LEU A 144 1.12 5.97 18.95
C LEU A 144 -0.10 5.87 19.86
N PRO A 145 -1.30 6.31 19.40
CA PRO A 145 -2.50 6.23 20.21
C PRO A 145 -2.84 4.75 20.46
N VAL A 146 -2.55 4.26 21.66
CA VAL A 146 -2.78 2.88 22.11
C VAL A 146 -4.27 2.55 22.14
N ASP A 147 -5.13 3.57 22.27
CA ASP A 147 -6.57 3.43 22.51
C ASP A 147 -7.38 2.95 21.30
N ARG A 148 -6.77 2.89 20.10
CA ARG A 148 -7.48 2.51 18.87
C ARG A 148 -7.40 1.03 18.50
N VAL A 149 -6.83 0.20 19.36
CA VAL A 149 -6.74 -1.25 19.16
C VAL A 149 -7.94 -1.98 19.79
N HIS A 150 -8.56 -1.37 20.81
CA HIS A 150 -9.82 -1.84 21.39
C HIS A 150 -11.00 -1.25 20.61
N GLU A 151 -11.76 -2.10 19.97
CA GLU A 151 -13.06 -1.74 19.44
C GLU A 151 -14.11 -2.69 20.02
N THR A 152 -15.15 -2.12 20.60
CA THR A 152 -16.33 -2.87 21.04
C THR A 152 -17.24 -3.11 19.83
N PHE A 153 -17.49 -4.37 19.50
CA PHE A 153 -18.43 -4.75 18.45
C PHE A 153 -19.64 -5.44 19.05
N GLY A 154 -20.83 -4.83 18.87
CA GLY A 154 -22.09 -5.44 19.29
C GLY A 154 -22.20 -5.65 20.81
N GLY A 155 -21.65 -4.74 21.63
CA GLY A 155 -21.67 -4.81 23.08
C GLY A 155 -20.69 -5.81 23.72
N GLU A 156 -19.97 -6.58 22.91
CA GLU A 156 -18.90 -7.45 23.39
C GLU A 156 -17.53 -6.80 23.17
N ASP A 157 -16.73 -6.78 24.22
CA ASP A 157 -15.35 -6.28 24.17
C ASP A 157 -14.48 -7.27 23.37
N ARG A 158 -14.20 -6.92 22.12
CA ARG A 158 -13.41 -7.75 21.21
C ARG A 158 -12.16 -7.03 20.78
N PHE A 159 -11.05 -7.72 20.89
CA PHE A 159 -9.77 -7.19 20.52
C PHE A 159 -9.52 -7.37 19.01
N ALA A 160 -9.52 -6.27 18.25
CA ALA A 160 -9.10 -6.25 16.86
C ALA A 160 -7.58 -6.06 16.79
N ALA A 161 -6.86 -6.99 16.15
CA ALA A 161 -5.42 -6.90 16.03
C ALA A 161 -5.01 -5.72 15.14
N GLY A 162 -4.00 -4.96 15.58
CA GLY A 162 -3.39 -3.86 14.83
C GLY A 162 -1.98 -4.17 14.33
N GLY A 163 -1.38 -5.31 14.74
CA GLY A 163 0.00 -5.66 14.43
C GLY A 163 0.97 -4.56 14.90
N PHE A 164 2.03 -4.34 14.15
CA PHE A 164 2.96 -3.22 14.38
C PHE A 164 2.42 -1.86 13.92
N PHE A 165 1.28 -1.81 13.24
CA PHE A 165 0.63 -0.56 12.83
C PHE A 165 -0.21 0.07 13.95
N PHE A 166 -0.45 -0.65 15.04
CA PHE A 166 -1.27 -0.21 16.19
C PHE A 166 -2.65 0.34 15.79
N HIS A 167 -3.12 -0.05 14.61
CA HIS A 167 -4.42 0.33 14.08
C HIS A 167 -4.93 -0.75 13.13
N ARG A 168 -6.10 -1.32 13.41
CA ARG A 168 -6.65 -2.46 12.69
C ARG A 168 -6.82 -2.24 11.17
N LEU A 169 -7.29 -1.06 10.76
CA LEU A 169 -7.48 -0.76 9.34
C LEU A 169 -6.14 -0.61 8.60
N ARG A 170 -5.12 0.00 9.24
CA ARG A 170 -3.78 0.12 8.65
C ARG A 170 -3.16 -1.26 8.44
N LEU A 171 -3.27 -2.15 9.43
CA LEU A 171 -2.85 -3.55 9.30
C LEU A 171 -3.54 -4.23 8.11
N ALA A 172 -4.86 -4.10 8.03
CA ALA A 172 -5.64 -4.73 6.96
C ALA A 172 -5.24 -4.20 5.57
N HIS A 173 -5.09 -2.88 5.42
CA HIS A 173 -4.74 -2.26 4.14
C HIS A 173 -3.30 -2.59 3.73
N ALA A 174 -2.33 -2.55 4.65
CA ALA A 174 -0.95 -3.00 4.39
C ALA A 174 -0.91 -4.48 4.01
N SER A 175 -1.74 -5.32 4.66
CA SER A 175 -1.87 -6.73 4.30
C SER A 175 -2.44 -6.92 2.88
N ILE A 176 -3.34 -6.05 2.41
CA ILE A 176 -3.79 -6.06 1.00
C ILE A 176 -2.64 -5.67 0.06
N ALA A 177 -1.83 -4.67 0.40
CA ALA A 177 -0.66 -4.31 -0.39
C ALA A 177 0.32 -5.50 -0.52
N ALA A 178 0.57 -6.21 0.59
CA ALA A 178 1.47 -7.37 0.63
C ALA A 178 0.87 -8.63 -0.01
N LEU A 179 -0.44 -8.79 0.02
CA LEU A 179 -1.15 -9.92 -0.60
C LEU A 179 -0.86 -10.01 -2.10
N GLY A 180 -0.66 -8.86 -2.77
CA GLY A 180 -0.31 -8.83 -4.18
C GLY A 180 0.98 -9.59 -4.49
N PRO A 181 2.16 -9.19 -3.98
CA PRO A 181 3.41 -9.93 -4.15
C PRO A 181 3.32 -11.40 -3.71
N ALA A 182 2.64 -11.68 -2.61
CA ALA A 182 2.44 -13.03 -2.11
C ALA A 182 1.66 -13.90 -3.11
N ALA A 183 0.56 -13.38 -3.66
CA ALA A 183 -0.22 -14.05 -4.71
C ALA A 183 0.58 -14.17 -6.02
N GLY A 184 1.34 -13.14 -6.40
CA GLY A 184 2.24 -13.19 -7.53
C GLY A 184 3.26 -14.34 -7.39
N ALA A 185 3.90 -14.47 -6.23
CA ALA A 185 4.83 -15.56 -5.98
C ALA A 185 4.16 -16.93 -5.93
N MET A 186 2.94 -17.03 -5.40
CA MET A 186 2.17 -18.27 -5.29
C MET A 186 1.73 -18.80 -6.66
N PHE A 187 1.18 -17.94 -7.50
CA PHE A 187 0.49 -18.34 -8.72
C PHE A 187 1.35 -18.33 -9.99
N TRP A 188 2.48 -17.59 -10.00
CA TRP A 188 3.39 -17.57 -11.15
C TRP A 188 4.31 -18.78 -11.20
N PRO A 189 4.83 -19.14 -12.38
CA PRO A 189 5.70 -20.32 -12.54
C PRO A 189 7.11 -20.07 -11.96
N LEU A 190 7.19 -19.98 -10.64
CA LEU A 190 8.41 -19.92 -9.86
C LEU A 190 8.84 -21.31 -9.37
N ASP A 191 10.06 -21.37 -8.77
CA ASP A 191 10.48 -22.57 -8.06
C ASP A 191 9.52 -22.94 -6.91
N ARG A 192 9.53 -24.21 -6.52
CA ARG A 192 8.62 -24.75 -5.51
C ARG A 192 8.71 -23.99 -4.19
N ARG A 193 9.93 -23.65 -3.77
CA ARG A 193 10.16 -22.95 -2.48
C ARG A 193 9.50 -21.57 -2.47
N ARG A 194 9.72 -20.74 -3.50
CA ARG A 194 9.11 -19.42 -3.61
C ARG A 194 7.59 -19.48 -3.64
N ARG A 195 7.03 -20.45 -4.35
CA ARG A 195 5.57 -20.65 -4.40
C ARG A 195 5.00 -20.99 -3.02
N TRP A 196 5.66 -21.86 -2.24
CA TRP A 196 5.25 -22.16 -0.87
C TRP A 196 5.37 -20.93 0.05
N VAL A 197 6.48 -20.21 0.01
CA VAL A 197 6.64 -18.97 0.78
C VAL A 197 5.58 -17.94 0.40
N GLY A 198 5.30 -17.77 -0.91
CA GLY A 198 4.23 -16.90 -1.39
C GLY A 198 2.86 -17.31 -0.86
N GLY A 199 2.54 -18.60 -0.90
CA GLY A 199 1.27 -19.15 -0.37
C GLY A 199 1.13 -18.95 1.14
N LEU A 200 2.18 -19.22 1.91
CA LEU A 200 2.19 -18.99 3.35
C LEU A 200 2.07 -17.50 3.71
N LEU A 201 2.76 -16.63 2.95
CA LEU A 201 2.63 -15.18 3.15
C LEU A 201 1.24 -14.67 2.77
N ALA A 202 0.63 -15.20 1.70
CA ALA A 202 -0.76 -14.87 1.35
C ALA A 202 -1.72 -15.27 2.46
N LEU A 203 -1.55 -16.47 3.03
CA LEU A 203 -2.31 -16.93 4.18
C LEU A 203 -2.10 -16.02 5.40
N ALA A 204 -0.86 -15.61 5.66
CA ALA A 204 -0.54 -14.67 6.74
C ALA A 204 -1.25 -13.32 6.55
N CYS A 205 -1.26 -12.76 5.33
CA CYS A 205 -1.97 -11.52 5.02
C CYS A 205 -3.49 -11.68 5.25
N VAL A 206 -4.09 -12.78 4.77
CA VAL A 206 -5.53 -13.05 4.99
C VAL A 206 -5.83 -13.20 6.47
N ALA A 207 -5.00 -13.91 7.23
CA ALA A 207 -5.16 -14.05 8.68
C ALA A 207 -5.09 -12.69 9.41
N CYS A 208 -4.13 -11.81 9.07
CA CYS A 208 -4.07 -10.46 9.60
C CYS A 208 -5.35 -9.66 9.30
N ILE A 209 -5.90 -9.78 8.08
CA ILE A 209 -7.14 -9.12 7.69
C ILE A 209 -8.32 -9.65 8.52
N VAL A 210 -8.42 -10.97 8.71
CA VAL A 210 -9.46 -11.60 9.54
C VAL A 210 -9.38 -11.12 10.98
N LEU A 211 -8.18 -11.11 11.58
CA LEU A 211 -7.95 -10.67 12.95
C LEU A 211 -8.19 -9.16 13.16
N SER A 212 -8.18 -8.37 12.10
CA SER A 212 -8.45 -6.92 12.12
C SER A 212 -9.93 -6.56 12.05
N TYR A 213 -10.82 -7.50 11.75
CA TYR A 213 -12.26 -7.28 11.50
C TYR A 213 -12.55 -6.22 10.42
N ALA A 214 -11.67 -6.06 9.43
CA ALA A 214 -11.82 -5.08 8.35
C ALA A 214 -12.61 -5.68 7.18
N ARG A 215 -13.94 -5.41 7.12
CA ARG A 215 -14.87 -5.98 6.12
C ARG A 215 -14.47 -5.73 4.67
N ALA A 216 -14.20 -4.47 4.34
CA ALA A 216 -13.82 -4.08 2.98
C ALA A 216 -12.51 -4.78 2.54
N ALA A 217 -11.53 -4.91 3.45
CA ALA A 217 -10.28 -5.59 3.16
C ALA A 217 -10.48 -7.11 2.97
N LEU A 218 -11.35 -7.74 3.76
CA LEU A 218 -11.65 -9.17 3.60
C LEU A 218 -12.30 -9.47 2.25
N LEU A 219 -13.31 -8.70 1.86
CA LEU A 219 -13.98 -8.83 0.56
C LEU A 219 -12.99 -8.56 -0.58
N THR A 220 -12.15 -7.54 -0.45
CA THR A 220 -11.11 -7.22 -1.43
C THR A 220 -10.11 -8.37 -1.55
N ALA A 221 -9.60 -8.91 -0.45
CA ALA A 221 -8.67 -10.04 -0.46
C ALA A 221 -9.29 -11.26 -1.16
N GLY A 222 -10.53 -11.60 -0.82
CA GLY A 222 -11.26 -12.70 -1.44
C GLY A 222 -11.40 -12.52 -2.96
N LEU A 223 -11.81 -11.34 -3.41
CA LEU A 223 -11.95 -11.03 -4.83
C LEU A 223 -10.60 -11.08 -5.57
N LEU A 224 -9.55 -10.50 -5.00
CA LEU A 224 -8.21 -10.50 -5.61
C LEU A 224 -7.63 -11.91 -5.75
N LEU A 225 -7.75 -12.73 -4.71
CA LEU A 225 -7.28 -14.11 -4.74
C LEU A 225 -8.11 -14.95 -5.73
N LEU A 226 -9.42 -14.74 -5.77
CA LEU A 226 -10.30 -15.39 -6.76
C LEU A 226 -9.87 -15.05 -8.18
N LEU A 227 -9.73 -13.78 -8.51
CA LEU A 227 -9.32 -13.33 -9.84
C LEU A 227 -7.92 -13.84 -10.22
N ALA A 228 -6.97 -13.81 -9.28
CA ALA A 228 -5.63 -14.34 -9.49
C ALA A 228 -5.67 -15.86 -9.74
N ALA A 229 -6.44 -16.60 -8.95
CA ALA A 229 -6.61 -18.05 -9.12
C ALA A 229 -7.28 -18.41 -10.44
N LEU A 230 -8.35 -17.73 -10.82
CA LEU A 230 -9.07 -17.97 -12.08
C LEU A 230 -8.19 -17.70 -13.30
N ARG A 231 -7.31 -16.70 -13.22
CA ARG A 231 -6.46 -16.28 -14.35
C ARG A 231 -5.20 -17.14 -14.51
N THR A 232 -4.62 -17.59 -13.43
CA THR A 232 -3.26 -18.13 -13.43
C THR A 232 -3.17 -19.58 -12.96
N ALA A 233 -4.01 -19.97 -12.01
CA ALA A 233 -3.93 -21.30 -11.43
C ALA A 233 -4.55 -22.36 -12.36
N ARG A 234 -3.82 -23.47 -12.53
CA ARG A 234 -4.30 -24.68 -13.19
C ARG A 234 -4.27 -25.84 -12.21
N GLY A 235 -5.17 -26.79 -12.40
CA GLY A 235 -5.22 -27.99 -11.55
C GLY A 235 -5.51 -27.66 -10.07
N TRP A 236 -4.80 -28.33 -9.17
CA TRP A 236 -5.03 -28.28 -7.73
C TRP A 236 -4.87 -26.90 -7.09
N ALA A 237 -3.97 -26.05 -7.59
CA ALA A 237 -3.72 -24.73 -7.03
C ALA A 237 -4.95 -23.80 -7.13
N ARG A 238 -5.74 -23.95 -8.19
CA ARG A 238 -7.04 -23.26 -8.32
C ARG A 238 -8.02 -23.70 -7.23
N TRP A 239 -8.16 -25.00 -7.05
CA TRP A 239 -9.07 -25.55 -6.03
C TRP A 239 -8.61 -25.20 -4.62
N ALA A 240 -7.29 -25.23 -4.34
CA ALA A 240 -6.73 -24.81 -3.06
C ALA A 240 -7.05 -23.35 -2.74
N ALA A 241 -6.90 -22.44 -3.72
CA ALA A 241 -7.25 -21.03 -3.54
C ALA A 241 -8.75 -20.81 -3.30
N LEU A 242 -9.60 -21.50 -4.08
CA LEU A 242 -11.07 -21.44 -3.88
C LEU A 242 -11.47 -21.99 -2.52
N SER A 243 -10.88 -23.11 -2.10
CA SER A 243 -11.11 -23.69 -0.76
C SER A 243 -10.66 -22.76 0.35
N ALA A 244 -9.50 -22.11 0.21
CA ALA A 244 -9.01 -21.15 1.20
C ALA A 244 -9.95 -19.95 1.34
N ILE A 245 -10.48 -19.42 0.23
CA ILE A 245 -11.49 -18.36 0.25
C ILE A 245 -12.77 -18.84 0.94
N LEU A 246 -13.25 -20.02 0.60
CA LEU A 246 -14.47 -20.58 1.19
C LEU A 246 -14.31 -20.81 2.71
N VAL A 247 -13.16 -21.36 3.13
CA VAL A 247 -12.83 -21.54 4.56
C VAL A 247 -12.76 -20.19 5.29
N ALA A 248 -12.14 -19.17 4.69
CA ALA A 248 -12.08 -17.85 5.28
C ALA A 248 -13.48 -17.21 5.45
N VAL A 249 -14.34 -17.36 4.44
CA VAL A 249 -15.74 -16.89 4.51
C VAL A 249 -16.53 -17.68 5.56
N ALA A 250 -16.41 -19.01 5.59
CA ALA A 250 -17.08 -19.85 6.57
C ALA A 250 -16.62 -19.52 8.00
N ALA A 251 -15.31 -19.32 8.23
CA ALA A 251 -14.77 -18.92 9.51
C ALA A 251 -15.27 -17.54 9.95
N ALA A 252 -15.37 -16.60 9.01
CA ALA A 252 -15.96 -15.29 9.27
C ALA A 252 -17.44 -15.41 9.67
N LEU A 253 -18.23 -16.19 8.94
CA LEU A 253 -19.66 -16.42 9.23
C LEU A 253 -19.87 -17.21 10.53
N ALA A 254 -18.95 -18.08 10.91
CA ALA A 254 -19.00 -18.83 12.17
C ALA A 254 -18.67 -17.94 13.39
N SER A 255 -17.86 -16.90 13.20
CA SER A 255 -17.47 -15.98 14.28
C SER A 255 -18.61 -15.02 14.62
N PRO A 256 -19.05 -14.95 15.90
CA PRO A 256 -20.10 -14.00 16.32
C PRO A 256 -19.70 -12.55 16.01
N GLY A 257 -18.43 -12.15 16.22
CA GLY A 257 -17.95 -10.80 15.89
C GLY A 257 -18.04 -10.44 14.41
N TRP A 258 -17.73 -11.39 13.54
CA TRP A 258 -17.89 -11.19 12.11
C TRP A 258 -19.36 -11.10 11.70
N ARG A 259 -20.26 -11.90 12.31
CA ARG A 259 -21.71 -11.82 12.05
C ARG A 259 -22.29 -10.45 12.38
N VAL A 260 -21.94 -9.91 13.55
CA VAL A 260 -22.33 -8.55 13.94
C VAL A 260 -21.80 -7.53 12.94
N ARG A 261 -20.50 -7.61 12.62
CA ARG A 261 -19.88 -6.67 11.65
C ARG A 261 -20.46 -6.76 10.24
N LEU A 262 -20.88 -7.92 9.80
CA LEU A 262 -21.52 -8.08 8.48
C LEU A 262 -22.96 -7.57 8.50
N GLY A 263 -23.69 -7.74 9.60
CA GLY A 263 -25.04 -7.18 9.77
C GLY A 263 -25.08 -5.65 9.67
N GLU A 264 -24.06 -4.97 10.24
CA GLU A 264 -23.93 -3.51 10.15
C GLU A 264 -23.55 -3.00 8.74
N ALA A 265 -23.28 -3.89 7.77
CA ALA A 265 -22.71 -3.48 6.47
C ALA A 265 -23.73 -2.74 5.60
N GLY A 266 -25.00 -3.12 5.65
CA GLY A 266 -26.04 -2.53 4.80
C GLY A 266 -26.31 -1.06 5.10
N GLU A 267 -26.34 -0.70 6.36
CA GLU A 267 -26.64 0.67 6.80
C GLU A 267 -25.48 1.65 6.53
N ASN A 268 -24.24 1.18 6.60
CA ASN A 268 -23.04 2.03 6.58
C ASN A 268 -22.37 2.17 5.20
N PHE A 269 -22.74 1.36 4.19
CA PHE A 269 -22.02 1.39 2.90
C PHE A 269 -22.53 2.48 1.96
N PHE A 270 -23.84 2.61 1.83
CA PHE A 270 -24.47 3.58 0.91
C PHE A 270 -25.12 4.78 1.62
N GLY A 271 -25.38 4.68 2.92
CA GLY A 271 -26.06 5.69 3.73
C GLY A 271 -25.21 6.27 4.85
N GLY A 272 -25.84 7.04 5.72
CA GLY A 272 -25.27 7.57 6.95
C GLY A 272 -24.06 8.49 6.74
N GLU A 273 -23.07 8.34 7.60
CA GLU A 273 -21.90 9.21 7.71
C GLU A 273 -21.10 9.33 6.41
N ARG A 274 -20.92 8.24 5.67
CA ARG A 274 -20.16 8.26 4.40
C ARG A 274 -20.88 8.99 3.28
N ALA A 275 -22.23 9.00 3.30
CA ALA A 275 -23.00 9.79 2.35
C ALA A 275 -22.78 11.27 2.59
N LEU A 276 -22.76 11.72 3.86
CA LEU A 276 -22.47 13.11 4.22
C LEU A 276 -21.04 13.50 3.78
N ALA A 277 -20.04 12.64 4.03
CA ALA A 277 -18.67 12.91 3.59
C ALA A 277 -18.55 13.05 2.06
N ARG A 278 -19.23 12.17 1.29
CA ARG A 278 -19.29 12.28 -0.17
C ARG A 278 -20.03 13.52 -0.64
N HIS A 279 -21.14 13.87 0.03
CA HIS A 279 -21.89 15.09 -0.28
C HIS A 279 -21.02 16.33 -0.09
N ALA A 280 -20.27 16.42 1.03
CA ALA A 280 -19.31 17.50 1.24
C ALA A 280 -18.21 17.54 0.16
N GLY A 281 -17.71 16.37 -0.27
CA GLY A 281 -16.73 16.29 -1.36
C GLY A 281 -17.28 16.83 -2.69
N TRP A 282 -18.52 16.47 -3.04
CA TRP A 282 -19.18 16.98 -4.24
C TRP A 282 -19.46 18.49 -4.14
N ASP A 283 -19.88 18.99 -2.98
CA ASP A 283 -20.09 20.42 -2.76
C ASP A 283 -18.80 21.22 -3.02
N LEU A 284 -17.66 20.75 -2.51
CA LEU A 284 -16.34 21.36 -2.75
C LEU A 284 -15.94 21.31 -4.25
N VAL A 285 -16.17 20.20 -4.93
CA VAL A 285 -15.91 20.08 -6.36
C VAL A 285 -16.73 21.06 -7.19
N HIS A 286 -18.01 21.22 -6.88
CA HIS A 286 -18.86 22.17 -7.60
C HIS A 286 -18.40 23.63 -7.42
N GLN A 287 -17.88 23.97 -6.25
CA GLN A 287 -17.39 25.31 -5.98
C GLN A 287 -16.01 25.58 -6.57
N HIS A 288 -15.14 24.56 -6.57
CA HIS A 288 -13.72 24.69 -6.94
C HIS A 288 -13.26 23.62 -7.93
N PRO A 289 -13.93 23.49 -9.12
CA PRO A 289 -13.71 22.33 -10.01
C PRO A 289 -12.30 22.28 -10.63
N TRP A 290 -11.67 23.44 -10.85
CA TRP A 290 -10.42 23.54 -11.63
C TRP A 290 -9.16 23.30 -10.81
N LEU A 291 -9.01 23.96 -9.66
CA LEU A 291 -7.81 23.94 -8.83
C LEU A 291 -8.02 23.23 -7.48
N GLY A 292 -9.29 22.97 -7.13
CA GLY A 292 -9.64 22.45 -5.81
C GLY A 292 -9.40 23.46 -4.69
N VAL A 293 -9.44 22.97 -3.44
CA VAL A 293 -9.21 23.77 -2.23
C VAL A 293 -7.73 23.77 -1.79
N GLY A 294 -6.87 23.11 -2.54
CA GLY A 294 -5.47 22.86 -2.21
C GLY A 294 -5.28 21.54 -1.45
N PHE A 295 -4.22 20.79 -1.79
CA PHE A 295 -3.90 19.50 -1.18
C PHE A 295 -3.76 19.63 0.34
N GLY A 296 -4.45 18.76 1.08
CA GLY A 296 -4.48 18.74 2.54
C GLY A 296 -5.49 19.70 3.18
N ASN A 297 -6.19 20.54 2.41
CA ASN A 297 -7.18 21.51 2.93
C ASN A 297 -8.62 20.96 2.98
N TYR A 298 -8.86 19.73 2.54
CA TYR A 298 -10.22 19.14 2.47
C TYR A 298 -10.97 19.32 3.79
N GLN A 299 -10.39 18.92 4.91
CA GLN A 299 -11.05 18.95 6.21
C GLN A 299 -11.51 20.36 6.58
N GLN A 300 -10.62 21.36 6.44
CA GLN A 300 -10.93 22.73 6.78
C GLN A 300 -12.02 23.31 5.86
N ALA A 301 -11.94 23.04 4.56
CA ALA A 301 -12.91 23.48 3.58
C ALA A 301 -14.28 22.81 3.80
N ALA A 302 -14.31 21.51 4.10
CA ALA A 302 -15.54 20.78 4.39
C ALA A 302 -16.24 21.30 5.66
N LEU A 303 -15.46 21.57 6.72
CA LEU A 303 -15.99 22.14 7.97
C LEU A 303 -16.53 23.57 7.79
N ALA A 304 -15.92 24.39 6.94
CA ALA A 304 -16.46 25.71 6.59
C ALA A 304 -17.83 25.63 5.90
N ARG A 305 -18.19 24.45 5.36
CA ARG A 305 -19.46 24.16 4.70
C ARG A 305 -20.42 23.30 5.55
N GLN A 306 -20.12 23.14 6.84
CA GLN A 306 -20.89 22.28 7.75
C GLN A 306 -22.39 22.65 7.80
N SER A 307 -22.74 23.93 7.77
CA SER A 307 -24.14 24.38 7.78
C SER A 307 -24.93 23.94 6.55
N VAL A 308 -24.27 23.68 5.42
CA VAL A 308 -24.89 23.27 4.15
C VAL A 308 -24.89 21.74 4.01
N THR A 309 -23.79 21.10 4.38
CA THR A 309 -23.56 19.67 4.13
C THR A 309 -23.95 18.78 5.31
N GLY A 310 -24.06 19.34 6.51
CA GLY A 310 -24.31 18.58 7.75
C GLY A 310 -23.11 17.75 8.22
N ILE A 311 -21.92 17.95 7.62
CA ILE A 311 -20.75 17.15 7.96
C ILE A 311 -20.27 17.46 9.39
N THR A 312 -19.80 16.44 10.10
CA THR A 312 -19.21 16.60 11.43
C THR A 312 -17.68 16.59 11.37
N GLU A 313 -17.02 17.10 12.41
CA GLU A 313 -15.56 17.10 12.49
C GLU A 313 -14.94 15.70 12.29
N GLN A 314 -15.55 14.69 12.86
CA GLN A 314 -15.10 13.29 12.75
C GLN A 314 -15.16 12.75 11.32
N LEU A 315 -16.07 13.27 10.49
CA LEU A 315 -16.33 12.82 9.12
C LEU A 315 -15.67 13.70 8.07
N SER A 316 -15.14 14.84 8.47
CA SER A 316 -14.64 15.89 7.56
C SER A 316 -13.24 15.61 6.98
N HIS A 317 -12.58 14.53 7.40
CA HIS A 317 -11.18 14.28 7.00
C HIS A 317 -11.01 14.01 5.50
N ASP A 318 -11.98 13.36 4.86
CA ASP A 318 -11.96 13.01 3.44
C ASP A 318 -13.36 12.62 2.94
N ALA A 319 -13.54 12.51 1.62
CA ALA A 319 -14.80 12.09 1.01
C ALA A 319 -15.10 10.58 1.09
N HIS A 320 -14.24 9.78 1.73
CA HIS A 320 -14.27 8.31 1.72
C HIS A 320 -14.31 7.70 0.29
N LEU A 321 -13.78 8.43 -0.69
CA LEU A 321 -13.66 8.06 -2.10
C LEU A 321 -12.44 8.76 -2.67
N ILE A 322 -11.37 8.01 -3.00
CA ILE A 322 -10.09 8.62 -3.38
C ILE A 322 -10.23 9.61 -4.54
N PRO A 323 -10.82 9.26 -5.71
CA PRO A 323 -10.90 10.21 -6.82
C PRO A 323 -11.64 11.50 -6.48
N LEU A 324 -12.69 11.42 -5.64
CA LEU A 324 -13.46 12.58 -5.23
C LEU A 324 -12.65 13.49 -4.29
N THR A 325 -11.93 12.91 -3.32
CA THR A 325 -11.06 13.69 -2.44
C THR A 325 -9.93 14.35 -3.22
N VAL A 326 -9.29 13.62 -4.14
CA VAL A 326 -8.25 14.18 -5.02
C VAL A 326 -8.81 15.33 -5.84
N TRP A 327 -9.99 15.17 -6.43
CA TRP A 327 -10.63 16.25 -7.21
C TRP A 327 -10.94 17.46 -6.33
N ALA A 328 -11.57 17.26 -5.18
CA ALA A 328 -11.89 18.33 -4.26
C ALA A 328 -10.66 19.12 -3.80
N GLU A 329 -9.54 18.42 -3.55
CA GLU A 329 -8.30 19.04 -3.08
C GLU A 329 -7.46 19.68 -4.19
N THR A 330 -7.32 19.00 -5.33
CA THR A 330 -6.32 19.35 -6.36
C THR A 330 -6.93 19.73 -7.70
N GLY A 331 -8.26 19.79 -7.76
CA GLY A 331 -9.02 20.15 -8.95
C GLY A 331 -8.91 19.12 -10.08
N VAL A 332 -9.45 19.48 -11.26
CA VAL A 332 -9.44 18.60 -12.43
C VAL A 332 -8.01 18.28 -12.91
N VAL A 333 -7.05 19.17 -12.67
CA VAL A 333 -5.64 18.94 -13.05
C VAL A 333 -5.06 17.79 -12.23
N GLY A 334 -5.20 17.84 -10.89
CA GLY A 334 -4.73 16.77 -10.02
C GLY A 334 -5.49 15.46 -10.26
N LEU A 335 -6.80 15.50 -10.46
CA LEU A 335 -7.58 14.31 -10.84
C LEU A 335 -7.07 13.71 -12.15
N GLY A 336 -6.81 14.53 -13.17
CA GLY A 336 -6.26 14.08 -14.45
C GLY A 336 -4.90 13.39 -14.31
N LEU A 337 -3.98 13.99 -13.54
CA LEU A 337 -2.69 13.39 -13.21
C LEU A 337 -2.83 12.08 -12.43
N TYR A 338 -3.72 12.04 -11.44
CA TYR A 338 -4.03 10.83 -10.67
C TYR A 338 -4.53 9.70 -11.56
N LEU A 339 -5.51 9.95 -12.40
CA LEU A 339 -6.06 8.95 -13.32
C LEU A 339 -5.01 8.48 -14.35
N ALA A 340 -4.23 9.41 -14.90
CA ALA A 340 -3.14 9.09 -15.83
C ALA A 340 -2.05 8.24 -15.15
N LEU A 341 -1.66 8.57 -13.92
CA LEU A 341 -0.71 7.79 -13.11
C LEU A 341 -1.22 6.36 -12.94
N HIS A 342 -2.44 6.20 -12.43
CA HIS A 342 -2.98 4.88 -12.13
C HIS A 342 -3.22 4.04 -13.38
N LEU A 343 -3.66 4.65 -14.49
CA LEU A 343 -3.80 3.97 -15.77
C LEU A 343 -2.44 3.53 -16.33
N SER A 344 -1.45 4.43 -16.35
CA SER A 344 -0.10 4.12 -16.85
C SER A 344 0.59 3.05 -16.02
N LEU A 345 0.41 3.09 -14.69
CA LEU A 345 0.91 2.09 -13.76
C LEU A 345 0.28 0.71 -14.03
N ALA A 346 -1.05 0.65 -14.13
CA ALA A 346 -1.76 -0.59 -14.43
C ALA A 346 -1.33 -1.20 -15.76
N LEU A 347 -1.24 -0.39 -16.81
CA LEU A 347 -0.81 -0.85 -18.15
C LEU A 347 0.65 -1.34 -18.14
N SER A 348 1.53 -0.65 -17.43
CA SER A 348 2.94 -1.04 -17.32
C SER A 348 3.10 -2.35 -16.55
N LEU A 349 2.42 -2.49 -15.42
CA LEU A 349 2.42 -3.72 -14.63
C LEU A 349 1.77 -4.89 -15.38
N LEU A 350 0.67 -4.65 -16.10
CA LEU A 350 0.01 -5.66 -16.91
C LEU A 350 0.93 -6.18 -18.03
N ARG A 351 1.60 -5.30 -18.76
CA ARG A 351 2.55 -5.69 -19.82
C ARG A 351 3.68 -6.52 -19.24
N ARG A 352 4.33 -6.03 -18.16
CA ARG A 352 5.41 -6.77 -17.49
C ARG A 352 4.94 -8.12 -16.93
N SER A 353 3.71 -8.21 -16.41
CA SER A 353 3.16 -9.47 -15.94
C SER A 353 2.97 -10.49 -17.07
N ARG A 354 2.60 -10.04 -18.27
CA ARG A 354 2.53 -10.88 -19.47
C ARG A 354 3.90 -11.36 -19.95
N ASP A 355 4.94 -10.56 -19.72
CA ASP A 355 6.34 -10.89 -20.00
C ASP A 355 6.97 -11.81 -18.93
N GLY A 356 6.18 -12.36 -18.04
CA GLY A 356 6.62 -13.35 -17.03
C GLY A 356 7.20 -12.75 -15.74
N HIS A 357 7.06 -11.44 -15.50
CA HIS A 357 7.51 -10.81 -14.26
C HIS A 357 6.48 -11.02 -13.14
N TRP A 358 6.72 -11.98 -12.26
CA TRP A 358 5.81 -12.32 -11.16
C TRP A 358 5.55 -11.17 -10.18
N MET A 359 6.57 -10.36 -9.88
CA MET A 359 6.43 -9.21 -8.98
C MET A 359 5.55 -8.12 -9.60
N ALA A 360 5.63 -7.92 -10.93
CA ALA A 360 4.73 -7.01 -11.63
C ALA A 360 3.27 -7.51 -11.58
N ALA A 361 3.07 -8.81 -11.69
CA ALA A 361 1.74 -9.39 -11.51
C ALA A 361 1.22 -9.20 -10.08
N GLY A 362 2.07 -9.42 -9.08
CA GLY A 362 1.74 -9.12 -7.68
C GLY A 362 1.43 -7.66 -7.45
N ALA A 363 2.23 -6.76 -8.00
CA ALA A 363 1.99 -5.32 -7.91
C ALA A 363 0.69 -4.89 -8.61
N LEU A 364 0.31 -5.54 -9.71
CA LEU A 364 -0.99 -5.32 -10.38
C LEU A 364 -2.16 -5.76 -9.50
N ILE A 365 -2.03 -6.90 -8.81
CA ILE A 365 -3.02 -7.37 -7.84
C ILE A 365 -3.14 -6.38 -6.69
N SER A 366 -2.01 -5.91 -6.13
CA SER A 366 -1.96 -4.87 -5.10
C SER A 366 -2.63 -3.57 -5.59
N TRP A 367 -2.36 -3.14 -6.82
CA TRP A 367 -2.99 -1.98 -7.44
C TRP A 367 -4.52 -2.14 -7.50
N GLY A 368 -5.03 -3.30 -7.92
CA GLY A 368 -6.46 -3.61 -7.89
C GLY A 368 -7.05 -3.50 -6.49
N GLY A 369 -6.33 -3.99 -5.49
CA GLY A 369 -6.72 -3.86 -4.07
C GLY A 369 -6.83 -2.40 -3.62
N PHE A 370 -5.87 -1.58 -4.00
CA PHE A 370 -5.90 -0.13 -3.73
C PHE A 370 -7.13 0.54 -4.35
N GLN A 371 -7.45 0.23 -5.62
CA GLN A 371 -8.62 0.82 -6.29
C GLN A 371 -9.93 0.39 -5.61
N ILE A 372 -10.09 -0.90 -5.30
CA ILE A 372 -11.30 -1.40 -4.64
C ILE A 372 -11.48 -0.79 -3.25
N LEU A 373 -10.42 -0.78 -2.43
CA LEU A 373 -10.46 -0.16 -1.10
C LEU A 373 -10.68 1.35 -1.19
N GLY A 374 -10.11 1.99 -2.20
CA GLY A 374 -10.22 3.42 -2.45
C GLY A 374 -11.63 3.92 -2.77
N MET A 375 -12.54 3.00 -3.13
CA MET A 375 -13.97 3.31 -3.27
C MET A 375 -14.71 3.43 -1.92
N ALA A 376 -14.10 3.01 -0.83
CA ALA A 376 -14.68 3.00 0.50
C ALA A 376 -13.85 3.72 1.57
N HIS A 377 -12.56 3.97 1.29
CA HIS A 377 -11.60 4.58 2.22
C HIS A 377 -10.64 5.48 1.47
N PHE A 378 -10.26 6.60 2.08
CA PHE A 378 -9.18 7.42 1.55
C PHE A 378 -7.83 6.91 2.06
N LEU A 379 -7.25 5.93 1.35
CA LEU A 379 -6.00 5.28 1.74
C LEU A 379 -4.80 6.24 1.86
N PRO A 380 -4.65 7.27 1.00
CA PRO A 380 -3.57 8.25 1.10
C PRO A 380 -3.58 9.09 2.38
N PHE A 381 -4.70 9.10 3.14
CA PHE A 381 -4.74 9.75 4.45
C PHE A 381 -3.79 9.10 5.48
N HIS A 382 -3.44 7.84 5.27
CA HIS A 382 -2.52 7.11 6.13
C HIS A 382 -1.20 6.88 5.41
N PRO A 383 -0.14 7.66 5.69
CA PRO A 383 1.16 7.57 5.01
C PRO A 383 1.72 6.15 4.99
N SER A 384 1.61 5.42 6.10
CA SER A 384 2.05 4.02 6.18
C SER A 384 1.39 3.12 5.13
N VAL A 385 0.10 3.35 4.84
CA VAL A 385 -0.63 2.58 3.83
C VAL A 385 -0.23 3.03 2.42
N ALA A 386 -0.19 4.33 2.17
CA ALA A 386 0.22 4.88 0.88
C ALA A 386 1.62 4.39 0.49
N LEU A 387 2.59 4.49 1.41
CA LEU A 387 3.97 4.06 1.20
C LEU A 387 4.12 2.55 1.05
N ALA A 388 3.25 1.75 1.68
CA ALA A 388 3.21 0.31 1.49
C ALA A 388 2.83 -0.05 0.04
N PHE A 389 1.78 0.54 -0.51
CA PHE A 389 1.40 0.37 -1.90
C PHE A 389 2.46 0.92 -2.87
N ALA A 390 3.02 2.10 -2.56
CA ALA A 390 4.07 2.74 -3.33
C ALA A 390 5.31 1.86 -3.49
N PHE A 391 5.77 1.23 -2.40
CA PHE A 391 6.86 0.27 -2.41
C PHE A 391 6.59 -0.89 -3.36
N VAL A 392 5.44 -1.54 -3.22
CA VAL A 392 5.06 -2.70 -4.04
C VAL A 392 4.99 -2.33 -5.52
N TRP A 393 4.39 -1.18 -5.85
CA TRP A 393 4.26 -0.74 -7.25
C TRP A 393 5.61 -0.38 -7.86
N GLY A 394 6.44 0.39 -7.13
CA GLY A 394 7.75 0.78 -7.61
C GLY A 394 8.67 -0.42 -7.85
N VAL A 395 8.69 -1.37 -6.92
CA VAL A 395 9.41 -2.63 -7.08
C VAL A 395 8.86 -3.43 -8.26
N GLY A 396 7.54 -3.53 -8.41
CA GLY A 396 6.89 -4.23 -9.52
C GLY A 396 7.27 -3.68 -10.92
N LEU A 397 7.52 -2.38 -11.01
CA LEU A 397 7.94 -1.74 -12.26
C LEU A 397 9.35 -2.14 -12.73
N VAL A 398 10.22 -2.62 -11.84
CA VAL A 398 11.65 -2.81 -12.15
C VAL A 398 12.23 -4.16 -11.74
N HIS A 399 11.53 -4.93 -10.91
CA HIS A 399 11.99 -6.25 -10.46
C HIS A 399 12.31 -7.16 -11.66
N PRO A 400 13.47 -7.85 -11.69
CA PRO A 400 13.89 -8.64 -12.83
C PRO A 400 12.96 -9.85 -13.10
N ALA A 401 12.94 -10.32 -14.34
CA ALA A 401 12.28 -11.57 -14.70
C ALA A 401 13.03 -12.79 -14.10
N VAL A 402 12.30 -13.88 -13.92
CA VAL A 402 12.85 -15.12 -13.32
C VAL A 402 14.05 -15.66 -14.11
N SER A 403 14.01 -15.58 -15.44
CA SER A 403 15.09 -16.02 -16.33
C SER A 403 16.39 -15.22 -16.13
N ALA A 404 16.28 -13.91 -15.90
CA ALA A 404 17.42 -13.05 -15.60
C ALA A 404 18.00 -13.31 -14.20
N TYR A 405 17.14 -13.73 -13.28
CA TYR A 405 17.54 -14.02 -11.89
C TYR A 405 18.40 -15.29 -11.77
N SER A 406 18.06 -16.35 -12.52
CA SER A 406 18.85 -17.58 -12.52
C SER A 406 20.25 -17.38 -13.11
N VAL A 407 20.38 -16.55 -14.14
CA VAL A 407 21.68 -16.20 -14.74
C VAL A 407 22.51 -15.30 -13.81
N MET A 408 21.86 -14.36 -13.13
CA MET A 408 22.54 -13.40 -12.25
C MET A 408 23.03 -14.05 -10.94
N THR A 409 22.25 -14.95 -10.34
CA THR A 409 22.69 -15.74 -9.17
C THR A 409 23.80 -16.71 -9.51
N ARG A 410 23.77 -17.32 -10.70
CA ARG A 410 24.83 -18.20 -11.18
C ARG A 410 26.16 -17.44 -11.36
N ARG A 411 26.14 -16.26 -11.99
CA ARG A 411 27.32 -15.41 -12.16
C ARG A 411 27.90 -14.88 -10.83
N VAL A 412 27.03 -14.52 -9.87
CA VAL A 412 27.50 -14.10 -8.53
C VAL A 412 28.17 -15.28 -7.81
N PHE A 413 27.59 -16.47 -7.89
CA PHE A 413 28.15 -17.68 -7.27
C PHE A 413 29.45 -18.13 -7.93
N GLU A 414 29.54 -18.04 -9.26
CA GLU A 414 30.77 -18.34 -10.02
C GLU A 414 31.87 -17.31 -9.76
N ASN A 415 31.53 -16.02 -9.59
CA ASN A 415 32.50 -14.99 -9.22
C ASN A 415 32.98 -15.10 -7.76
N ASP A 416 32.11 -15.49 -6.83
CA ASP A 416 32.47 -15.72 -5.42
C ASP A 416 33.37 -16.99 -5.27
N LEU A 417 33.16 -18.02 -6.09
CA LEU A 417 34.00 -19.20 -6.17
C LEU A 417 35.34 -18.89 -6.82
N ALA A 418 35.36 -18.05 -7.86
CA ALA A 418 36.62 -17.64 -8.51
C ALA A 418 37.43 -16.65 -7.67
N ALA A 419 36.84 -15.96 -6.70
CA ALA A 419 37.49 -15.05 -5.78
C ALA A 419 38.05 -15.71 -4.51
N GLN A 420 37.80 -17.02 -4.29
CA GLN A 420 38.44 -17.75 -3.20
C GLN A 420 39.88 -18.01 -3.59
N PRO A 421 40.87 -17.47 -2.86
CA PRO A 421 42.27 -17.82 -3.10
C PRO A 421 42.42 -19.32 -2.93
N SER A 422 43.11 -19.95 -3.89
CA SER A 422 43.46 -21.37 -3.84
C SER A 422 44.37 -21.64 -2.62
N ALA A 423 43.70 -21.81 -1.47
CA ALA A 423 44.38 -22.28 -0.25
C ALA A 423 44.48 -23.80 -0.31
N ALA A 424 45.38 -24.30 -1.16
CA ALA A 424 45.87 -25.66 -1.08
C ALA A 424 46.98 -25.85 -2.11
N ARG A 425 48.24 -25.51 -1.75
CA ARG A 425 49.42 -26.32 -2.06
C ARG A 425 50.55 -25.99 -1.07
#